data_6263f7f19a025cd702546e6d99095de2
#
_entry.id   6263f7f19a025cd702546e6d99095de2
#
_cell.length_a   1.000
_cell.length_b   1.000
_cell.length_c   1.000
_cell.angle_alpha   90.00
_cell.angle_beta   90.00
_cell.angle_gamma   90.00
#
_symmetry.space_group_name_H-M   'P 1'
#
loop_
_entity.id
_entity.type
_entity.pdbx_description
1 polymer ?
#
loop_
_entity_poly.entity_id
_entity_poly.type
_entity_poly.pdbx_seq_one_letter_code
_entity_poly.pdbx_strand_id
1 'polypeptide(L)'
;ATLRRQRQMCIRDRIIDEHQDVLKAKDVSITLGRGGPSAREVLHSPKFKVGQEVRTINYSPNKNIIGGHTRLPIYARGKKGKVILHHKGHVLPDASAHDLGDSPEHLYTVEFLSTELWGDKDGNQKDSICIDLWESYLI
;
A
#
# COMPACT_ATOMS: atom_id res chain seq x y z
N ALA A 1 -28.87 -10.65 13.09
CA ALA A 1 -29.09 -11.37 11.82
C ALA A 1 -27.96 -11.07 10.79
N THR A 2 -27.49 -9.84 10.71
CA THR A 2 -26.47 -9.41 9.71
C THR A 2 -25.08 -10.02 9.95
N LEU A 3 -24.64 -10.13 11.20
CA LEU A 3 -23.35 -10.72 11.57
C LEU A 3 -23.26 -12.24 11.30
N ARG A 4 -24.39 -12.96 11.39
CA ARG A 4 -24.42 -14.38 11.03
C ARG A 4 -24.31 -14.60 9.51
N ARG A 5 -24.89 -13.71 8.70
CA ARG A 5 -24.77 -13.78 7.23
C ARG A 5 -23.35 -13.51 6.77
N GLN A 6 -22.66 -12.53 7.34
CA GLN A 6 -21.25 -12.23 7.00
C GLN A 6 -20.32 -13.39 7.36
N ARG A 7 -20.50 -14.03 8.53
CA ARG A 7 -19.70 -15.22 8.88
C ARG A 7 -19.98 -16.41 7.97
N GLN A 8 -21.23 -16.61 7.56
CA GLN A 8 -21.58 -17.70 6.63
C GLN A 8 -21.04 -17.44 5.21
N MET A 9 -20.97 -16.19 4.72
CA MET A 9 -20.33 -15.87 3.45
C MET A 9 -18.83 -16.19 3.49
N CYS A 10 -18.12 -15.77 4.51
CA CYS A 10 -16.69 -16.08 4.65
C CYS A 10 -16.36 -17.57 4.78
N ILE A 11 -17.32 -18.38 5.23
CA ILE A 11 -17.16 -19.85 5.36
C ILE A 11 -17.60 -20.57 4.08
N ARG A 12 -18.61 -20.05 3.38
CA ARG A 12 -19.18 -20.68 2.17
C ARG A 12 -18.29 -20.55 0.96
N ASP A 13 -17.51 -19.47 0.87
CA ASP A 13 -16.57 -19.23 -0.24
C ASP A 13 -15.24 -19.99 -0.06
N ARG A 14 -15.06 -20.66 1.09
CA ARG A 14 -14.01 -21.65 1.28
C ARG A 14 -14.51 -23.04 0.88
N ILE A 15 -14.85 -23.22 -0.36
CA ILE A 15 -14.64 -24.53 -0.96
C ILE A 15 -13.11 -24.62 -1.07
N ILE A 16 -12.51 -25.19 -0.04
CA ILE A 16 -11.15 -25.70 -0.13
C ILE A 16 -11.28 -26.92 -1.05
N ASP A 17 -11.29 -26.64 -2.31
CA ASP A 17 -10.89 -27.65 -3.26
C ASP A 17 -9.48 -28.04 -2.84
N GLU A 18 -9.20 -29.33 -2.72
CA GLU A 18 -7.86 -29.85 -2.38
C GLU A 18 -6.91 -29.56 -3.54
N HIS A 19 -6.72 -28.25 -3.87
CA HIS A 19 -5.94 -27.85 -5.01
C HIS A 19 -4.45 -27.96 -4.71
N GLN A 20 -3.78 -28.50 -5.68
CA GLN A 20 -2.34 -28.71 -5.76
C GLN A 20 -1.53 -27.40 -5.59
N ASP A 21 -2.19 -26.23 -5.60
CA ASP A 21 -1.58 -24.89 -5.61
C ASP A 21 -1.56 -24.18 -4.26
N VAL A 22 -1.88 -24.88 -3.16
CA VAL A 22 -1.79 -24.27 -1.83
C VAL A 22 -0.34 -24.08 -1.43
N LEU A 23 0.05 -22.84 -1.16
CA LEU A 23 1.39 -22.51 -0.65
C LEU A 23 1.64 -23.24 0.67
N LYS A 24 2.63 -24.15 0.66
CA LYS A 24 2.98 -24.91 1.88
C LYS A 24 3.78 -24.05 2.84
N ALA A 25 3.60 -24.25 4.15
CA ALA A 25 4.24 -23.46 5.19
C ALA A 25 5.77 -23.34 5.02
N LYS A 26 6.45 -24.41 4.58
CA LYS A 26 7.90 -24.42 4.30
C LYS A 26 8.32 -23.48 3.15
N ASP A 27 7.42 -23.18 2.23
CA ASP A 27 7.70 -22.40 1.02
C ASP A 27 7.35 -20.91 1.20
N VAL A 28 6.68 -20.54 2.31
CA VAL A 28 6.22 -19.16 2.58
C VAL A 28 7.40 -18.19 2.60
N SER A 29 8.45 -18.46 3.38
CA SER A 29 9.61 -17.57 3.50
C SER A 29 10.32 -17.37 2.16
N ILE A 30 10.45 -18.42 1.36
CA ILE A 30 11.08 -18.37 0.03
C ILE A 30 10.23 -17.56 -0.92
N THR A 31 8.92 -17.78 -0.91
CA THR A 31 7.96 -17.06 -1.78
C THR A 31 7.89 -15.58 -1.44
N LEU A 32 7.86 -15.23 -0.15
CA LEU A 32 7.90 -13.83 0.29
C LEU A 32 9.24 -13.17 -0.05
N GLY A 33 10.36 -13.88 0.11
CA GLY A 33 11.71 -13.37 -0.20
C GLY A 33 11.95 -13.12 -1.71
N ARG A 34 11.18 -13.76 -2.60
CA ARG A 34 11.26 -13.53 -4.06
C ARG A 34 10.59 -12.23 -4.50
N GLY A 35 9.95 -11.50 -3.59
CA GLY A 35 9.05 -10.41 -3.92
C GLY A 35 7.68 -10.97 -4.31
N GLY A 36 6.62 -10.34 -3.84
CA GLY A 36 5.27 -10.83 -4.09
C GLY A 36 4.88 -10.77 -5.57
N PRO A 37 3.77 -11.38 -5.94
CA PRO A 37 3.24 -11.33 -7.31
C PRO A 37 2.87 -9.91 -7.76
N SER A 38 2.98 -8.92 -6.88
CA SER A 38 2.72 -7.50 -7.15
C SER A 38 3.90 -6.74 -7.75
N ALA A 39 5.12 -7.31 -7.77
CA ALA A 39 6.28 -6.65 -8.39
C ALA A 39 6.09 -6.57 -9.91
N ARG A 40 6.37 -5.41 -10.49
CA ARG A 40 6.28 -5.13 -11.94
C ARG A 40 7.43 -4.26 -12.38
N GLU A 41 7.79 -4.37 -13.65
CA GLU A 41 8.72 -3.44 -14.26
C GLU A 41 8.04 -2.11 -14.53
N VAL A 42 8.74 -1.00 -14.24
CA VAL A 42 8.32 0.37 -14.55
C VAL A 42 9.34 0.96 -15.50
N LEU A 43 8.90 1.44 -16.67
CA LEU A 43 9.78 1.88 -17.75
C LEU A 43 10.39 3.27 -17.51
N HIS A 44 9.78 4.10 -16.68
CA HIS A 44 10.32 5.43 -16.36
C HIS A 44 11.23 5.39 -15.13
N SER A 45 12.14 6.34 -15.04
CA SER A 45 12.99 6.49 -13.86
C SER A 45 12.20 6.96 -12.65
N PRO A 46 12.58 6.54 -11.41
CA PRO A 46 11.95 6.99 -10.19
C PRO A 46 12.09 8.51 -10.01
N LYS A 47 11.01 9.19 -9.64
CA LYS A 47 11.00 10.65 -9.43
C LYS A 47 11.70 11.06 -8.14
N PHE A 48 11.65 10.20 -7.13
CA PHE A 48 12.17 10.51 -5.80
C PHE A 48 13.37 9.64 -5.45
N LYS A 49 14.27 10.19 -4.65
CA LYS A 49 15.48 9.49 -4.18
C LYS A 49 15.39 9.20 -2.69
N VAL A 50 16.06 8.14 -2.25
CA VAL A 50 16.24 7.86 -0.82
C VAL A 50 16.91 9.05 -0.14
N GLY A 51 16.36 9.46 1.00
CA GLY A 51 16.79 10.65 1.74
C GLY A 51 16.05 11.94 1.35
N GLN A 52 15.28 11.95 0.27
CA GLN A 52 14.53 13.12 -0.18
C GLN A 52 13.30 13.35 0.70
N GLU A 53 13.05 14.64 1.05
CA GLU A 53 11.77 15.05 1.63
C GLU A 53 10.71 15.10 0.55
N VAL A 54 9.54 14.59 0.88
CA VAL A 54 8.35 14.52 0.03
C VAL A 54 7.12 14.95 0.81
N ARG A 55 6.07 15.28 0.08
CA ARG A 55 4.75 15.50 0.67
C ARG A 55 3.75 14.57 0.01
N THR A 56 2.84 14.01 0.77
CA THR A 56 1.72 13.28 0.21
C THR A 56 0.66 14.24 -0.35
N ILE A 57 -0.05 13.79 -1.39
CA ILE A 57 -1.21 14.54 -1.91
C ILE A 57 -2.28 14.70 -0.80
N ASN A 58 -3.02 15.81 -0.85
CA ASN A 58 -4.02 16.15 0.19
C ASN A 58 -5.46 15.78 -0.22
N TYR A 59 -5.62 14.79 -1.06
CA TYR A 59 -6.93 14.32 -1.54
C TYR A 59 -6.91 12.81 -1.76
N SER A 60 -8.09 12.22 -1.98
CA SER A 60 -8.14 10.81 -2.40
C SER A 60 -7.63 10.69 -3.83
N PRO A 61 -6.61 9.87 -4.10
CA PRO A 61 -6.10 9.68 -5.46
C PRO A 61 -7.15 9.06 -6.38
N ASN A 62 -8.03 8.25 -5.86
CA ASN A 62 -9.11 7.60 -6.61
C ASN A 62 -10.32 8.53 -6.76
N LYS A 63 -10.19 9.56 -7.60
CA LYS A 63 -11.23 10.60 -7.79
C LYS A 63 -12.40 10.12 -8.65
N ASN A 64 -12.16 9.18 -9.54
CA ASN A 64 -13.13 8.76 -10.55
C ASN A 64 -14.10 7.69 -10.06
N ILE A 65 -13.82 7.09 -8.91
CA ILE A 65 -14.61 6.01 -8.32
C ILE A 65 -14.97 6.41 -6.89
N ILE A 66 -16.24 6.75 -6.66
CA ILE A 66 -16.74 7.09 -5.32
C ILE A 66 -16.57 5.88 -4.40
N GLY A 67 -15.85 6.07 -3.27
CA GLY A 67 -15.55 4.99 -2.35
C GLY A 67 -14.52 3.99 -2.89
N GLY A 68 -13.80 4.36 -3.95
CA GLY A 68 -12.77 3.54 -4.56
C GLY A 68 -11.61 3.23 -3.61
N HIS A 69 -10.98 2.08 -3.84
CA HIS A 69 -9.84 1.64 -3.05
C HIS A 69 -8.64 2.56 -3.25
N THR A 70 -7.95 2.90 -2.17
CA THR A 70 -6.63 3.52 -2.18
C THR A 70 -5.80 3.05 -0.99
N ARG A 71 -4.48 3.00 -1.18
CA ARG A 71 -3.53 2.69 -0.12
C ARG A 71 -2.98 3.94 0.56
N LEU A 72 -3.38 5.15 0.14
CA LEU A 72 -3.03 6.39 0.83
C LEU A 72 -3.99 6.64 2.00
N PRO A 73 -3.58 6.38 3.26
CA PRO A 73 -4.45 6.53 4.41
C PRO A 73 -4.77 8.01 4.66
N ILE A 74 -5.97 8.28 5.16
CA ILE A 74 -6.46 9.66 5.37
C ILE A 74 -5.52 10.45 6.28
N TYR A 75 -5.03 9.84 7.35
CA TYR A 75 -4.16 10.51 8.33
C TYR A 75 -2.80 10.93 7.75
N ALA A 76 -2.35 10.30 6.66
CA ALA A 76 -1.08 10.63 6.00
C ALA A 76 -1.24 11.63 4.85
N ARG A 77 -2.46 12.06 4.49
CA ARG A 77 -2.68 13.00 3.38
C ARG A 77 -2.19 14.39 3.71
N GLY A 78 -1.49 15.03 2.76
CA GLY A 78 -0.94 16.37 2.90
C GLY A 78 0.21 16.48 3.89
N LYS A 79 0.77 15.37 4.35
CA LYS A 79 1.83 15.30 5.36
C LYS A 79 3.21 15.24 4.74
N LYS A 80 4.19 15.83 5.43
CA LYS A 80 5.60 15.78 5.04
C LYS A 80 6.25 14.52 5.59
N GLY A 81 7.05 13.86 4.77
CA GLY A 81 7.82 12.69 5.17
C GLY A 81 9.14 12.62 4.41
N LYS A 82 9.92 11.62 4.72
CA LYS A 82 11.23 11.37 4.10
C LYS A 82 11.25 9.99 3.47
N VAL A 83 11.67 9.90 2.23
CA VAL A 83 11.88 8.61 1.55
C VAL A 83 13.04 7.88 2.20
N ILE A 84 12.79 6.68 2.73
CA ILE A 84 13.84 5.86 3.36
C ILE A 84 14.21 4.62 2.55
N LEU A 85 13.27 4.09 1.74
CA LEU A 85 13.51 2.95 0.85
C LEU A 85 12.81 3.16 -0.50
N HIS A 86 13.35 2.54 -1.56
CA HIS A 86 12.74 2.43 -2.88
C HIS A 86 12.61 0.95 -3.26
N HIS A 87 11.39 0.49 -3.49
CA HIS A 87 11.07 -0.92 -3.73
C HIS A 87 10.95 -1.29 -5.21
N LYS A 88 11.34 -0.39 -6.11
CA LYS A 88 11.12 -0.52 -7.57
C LYS A 88 9.62 -0.47 -7.92
N GLY A 89 9.24 -1.09 -9.04
CA GLY A 89 7.87 -1.05 -9.55
C GLY A 89 6.95 -2.09 -8.93
N HIS A 90 5.74 -1.66 -8.61
CA HIS A 90 4.68 -2.53 -8.07
C HIS A 90 3.33 -2.16 -8.69
N VAL A 91 2.44 -3.13 -8.75
CA VAL A 91 1.03 -2.93 -9.15
C VAL A 91 0.41 -1.80 -8.33
N LEU A 92 -0.30 -0.87 -8.98
CA LEU A 92 -1.04 0.19 -8.29
C LEU A 92 -2.39 -0.35 -7.78
N PRO A 93 -2.60 -0.45 -6.47
CA PRO A 93 -3.84 -1.01 -5.92
C PRO A 93 -5.10 -0.23 -6.29
N ASP A 94 -4.97 1.09 -6.48
CA ASP A 94 -6.08 1.98 -6.87
C ASP A 94 -6.64 1.62 -8.25
N ALA A 95 -5.81 1.07 -9.13
CA ALA A 95 -6.21 0.59 -10.44
C ALA A 95 -6.65 -0.88 -10.39
N SER A 96 -5.80 -1.76 -9.84
CA SER A 96 -6.03 -3.21 -9.89
C SER A 96 -7.26 -3.65 -9.09
N ALA A 97 -7.61 -2.96 -8.00
CA ALA A 97 -8.81 -3.24 -7.22
C ALA A 97 -10.13 -2.92 -7.96
N HIS A 98 -10.05 -2.25 -9.09
CA HIS A 98 -11.20 -1.83 -9.91
C HIS A 98 -11.14 -2.34 -11.35
N ASP A 99 -10.38 -3.40 -11.59
CA ASP A 99 -10.20 -4.03 -12.90
C ASP A 99 -9.67 -3.07 -13.99
N LEU A 100 -8.94 -2.00 -13.58
CA LEU A 100 -8.31 -1.03 -14.48
C LEU A 100 -6.88 -1.43 -14.90
N GLY A 101 -6.50 -2.69 -14.67
CA GLY A 101 -5.19 -3.23 -14.95
C GLY A 101 -4.17 -2.95 -13.84
N ASP A 102 -2.93 -3.35 -14.08
CA ASP A 102 -1.85 -3.31 -13.09
C ASP A 102 -1.34 -1.88 -12.81
N SER A 103 -1.33 -1.01 -13.84
CA SER A 103 -0.86 0.38 -13.77
C SER A 103 0.38 0.55 -12.87
N PRO A 104 1.50 -0.15 -13.14
CA PRO A 104 2.62 -0.22 -12.20
C PRO A 104 3.29 1.12 -12.00
N GLU A 105 3.61 1.42 -10.75
CA GLU A 105 4.34 2.63 -10.36
C GLU A 105 5.49 2.28 -9.41
N HIS A 106 6.44 3.22 -9.25
CA HIS A 106 7.47 3.10 -8.23
C HIS A 106 6.86 3.17 -6.83
N LEU A 107 7.29 2.25 -5.96
CA LEU A 107 6.87 2.15 -4.57
C LEU A 107 8.00 2.61 -3.66
N TYR A 108 7.68 3.44 -2.67
CA TYR A 108 8.62 3.98 -1.70
C TYR A 108 8.13 3.75 -0.28
N THR A 109 9.04 3.42 0.63
CA THR A 109 8.76 3.57 2.05
C THR A 109 9.07 5.00 2.45
N VAL A 110 8.07 5.69 2.98
CA VAL A 110 8.18 7.07 3.48
C VAL A 110 8.02 7.07 4.99
N GLU A 111 8.98 7.66 5.68
CA GLU A 111 8.95 7.87 7.13
C GLU A 111 8.30 9.21 7.45
N PHE A 112 7.35 9.18 8.36
CA PHE A 112 6.67 10.36 8.90
C PHE A 112 6.94 10.46 10.39
N LEU A 113 7.29 11.65 10.88
CA LEU A 113 7.31 11.90 12.32
C LEU A 113 5.89 11.82 12.89
N SER A 114 5.75 11.24 14.05
CA SER A 114 4.46 11.13 14.74
C SER A 114 3.81 12.52 14.94
N THR A 115 4.61 13.54 15.26
CA THR A 115 4.13 14.92 15.38
C THR A 115 3.63 15.53 14.08
N GLU A 116 4.19 15.16 12.93
CA GLU A 116 3.66 15.59 11.62
C GLU A 116 2.28 14.98 11.36
N LEU A 117 2.06 13.73 11.73
CA LEU A 117 0.79 13.04 11.50
C LEU A 117 -0.32 13.52 12.42
N TRP A 118 -0.04 13.62 13.73
CA TRP A 118 -1.05 13.88 14.77
C TRP A 118 -0.88 15.23 15.50
N GLY A 119 0.13 16.02 15.15
CA GLY A 119 0.45 17.29 15.79
C GLY A 119 1.20 17.12 17.13
N ASP A 120 1.71 18.22 17.65
CA ASP A 120 2.58 18.23 18.85
C ASP A 120 1.88 17.75 20.13
N LYS A 121 0.55 17.85 20.18
CA LYS A 121 -0.22 17.48 21.37
C LYS A 121 -0.38 15.95 21.48
N ASP A 122 -0.64 15.28 20.39
CA ASP A 122 -0.97 13.86 20.35
C ASP A 122 0.16 13.00 19.76
N GLY A 123 1.13 13.63 19.08
CA GLY A 123 2.31 13.00 18.54
C GLY A 123 3.49 12.98 19.51
N ASN A 124 4.35 11.97 19.39
CA ASN A 124 5.59 11.87 20.13
C ASN A 124 6.77 12.19 19.19
N GLN A 125 7.63 13.13 19.56
CA GLN A 125 8.80 13.53 18.76
C GLN A 125 9.83 12.41 18.54
N LYS A 126 9.79 11.35 19.34
CA LYS A 126 10.70 10.20 19.23
C LYS A 126 10.17 9.08 18.36
N ASP A 127 8.88 9.13 17.98
CA ASP A 127 8.23 8.09 17.22
C ASP A 127 8.10 8.50 15.76
N SER A 128 8.31 7.53 14.86
CA SER A 128 8.03 7.68 13.44
C SER A 128 7.20 6.51 12.92
N ILE A 129 6.50 6.74 11.84
CA ILE A 129 5.68 5.75 11.15
C ILE A 129 6.16 5.65 9.71
N CYS A 130 6.44 4.42 9.29
CA CYS A 130 6.81 4.11 7.92
C CYS A 130 5.60 3.61 7.15
N ILE A 131 5.37 4.16 5.97
CA ILE A 131 4.24 3.80 5.10
C ILE A 131 4.77 3.58 3.70
N ASP A 132 4.37 2.47 3.08
CA ASP A 132 4.67 2.20 1.68
C ASP A 132 3.67 2.92 0.78
N LEU A 133 4.18 3.84 -0.05
CA LEU A 133 3.40 4.75 -0.88
C LEU A 133 3.86 4.71 -2.33
N TRP A 134 2.90 4.70 -3.25
CA TRP A 134 3.16 4.76 -4.69
C TRP A 134 3.53 6.18 -5.14
N GLU A 135 4.28 6.26 -6.23
CA GLU A 135 4.82 7.51 -6.74
C GLU A 135 3.76 8.59 -6.97
N SER A 136 2.59 8.20 -7.47
CA SER A 136 1.45 9.10 -7.69
C SER A 136 0.86 9.72 -6.42
N TYR A 137 1.15 9.16 -5.24
CA TYR A 137 0.70 9.73 -3.97
C TYR A 137 1.64 10.83 -3.43
N LEU A 138 2.79 11.05 -4.07
CA LEU A 138 3.87 11.93 -3.61
C LEU A 138 4.05 13.14 -4.54
N ILE A 139 4.42 14.28 -3.93
CA ILE A 139 4.79 15.55 -4.57
C ILE A 139 6.03 16.15 -3.92
#